data_022607930fb1b12425eef6b9d5c912a8
#
_entry.id   022607930fb1b12425eef6b9d5c912a8
#
_cell.length_a   1.000
_cell.length_b   1.000
_cell.length_c   1.000
_cell.angle_alpha   90.00
_cell.angle_beta   90.00
_cell.angle_gamma   90.00
#
_symmetry.space_group_name_H-M   'P 1'
#
loop_
_entity.id
_entity.type
_entity.pdbx_description
1 polymer ?
#
loop_
_entity_poly.entity_id
_entity_poly.type
_entity_poly.pdbx_seq_one_letter_code
_entity_poly.pdbx_strand_id
1 'polypeptide(L)'
;MTDENIDYLIASRRERKYICRMKTEVNPQDTNRAEAFELWMSSPMPMVTLTKTFDVSNLIRVSKRLGVKFNALLCWCIGKAATQTEEFYILPENGKLFKYDCIAVNVIVNNREGGINSCDIPYTDDLKAFIHEYDTLTEKVAAECKSTFLEDYMIVGTSAMIQTELDSIINQYTDKFCNPMVMWGKYRKHWFKTTLPISFQFHHTQMDGAHAGKFLANLQNEINRLA
;
A
#
# COMPACT_ATOMS: atom_id res chain seq x y z
N MET A 1 -4.93 -8.21 -43.59
CA MET A 1 -4.82 -7.59 -42.26
C MET A 1 -3.46 -6.92 -42.25
N THR A 2 -3.45 -5.60 -42.26
CA THR A 2 -2.25 -4.79 -42.41
C THR A 2 -1.57 -4.61 -41.03
N ASP A 3 -0.24 -4.49 -41.04
CA ASP A 3 0.59 -4.34 -39.84
C ASP A 3 0.13 -3.20 -38.91
N GLU A 4 -0.49 -2.16 -39.46
CA GLU A 4 -1.08 -1.05 -38.66
C GLU A 4 -2.19 -1.50 -37.67
N ASN A 5 -2.94 -2.56 -37.99
CA ASN A 5 -3.96 -3.10 -37.08
C ASN A 5 -3.36 -3.90 -35.92
N ILE A 6 -2.17 -4.44 -36.07
CA ILE A 6 -1.46 -5.19 -35.02
C ILE A 6 -0.84 -4.20 -34.04
N ASP A 7 -0.24 -3.11 -34.54
CA ASP A 7 0.33 -2.06 -33.71
C ASP A 7 -0.73 -1.30 -32.90
N TYR A 8 -1.91 -1.05 -33.48
CA TYR A 8 -3.06 -0.46 -32.77
C TYR A 8 -3.60 -1.40 -31.68
N LEU A 9 -3.63 -2.70 -31.92
CA LEU A 9 -4.04 -3.72 -30.94
C LEU A 9 -3.00 -3.91 -29.82
N ILE A 10 -1.71 -3.74 -30.12
CA ILE A 10 -0.63 -3.83 -29.14
C ILE A 10 -0.57 -2.56 -28.30
N ALA A 11 -0.74 -1.37 -28.90
CA ALA A 11 -0.86 -0.09 -28.19
C ALA A 11 -2.12 -0.07 -27.30
N SER A 12 -3.28 -0.52 -27.81
CA SER A 12 -4.52 -0.61 -27.04
C SER A 12 -4.45 -1.62 -25.87
N ARG A 13 -3.60 -2.67 -25.99
CA ARG A 13 -3.32 -3.60 -24.88
C ARG A 13 -2.35 -3.01 -23.84
N ARG A 14 -1.39 -2.17 -24.25
CA ARG A 14 -0.50 -1.45 -23.32
C ARG A 14 -1.24 -0.33 -22.60
N GLU A 15 -2.11 0.41 -23.28
CA GLU A 15 -2.93 1.48 -22.67
C GLU A 15 -4.05 0.95 -21.77
N ARG A 16 -4.60 -0.26 -22.02
CA ARG A 16 -5.57 -0.89 -21.12
C ARG A 16 -5.00 -1.30 -19.75
N LYS A 17 -3.69 -1.21 -19.54
CA LYS A 17 -3.04 -1.67 -18.31
C LYS A 17 -3.23 -0.72 -17.12
N TYR A 18 -3.73 0.51 -17.35
CA TYR A 18 -3.88 1.55 -16.31
C TYR A 18 -5.11 2.44 -16.48
N ILE A 19 -6.23 1.91 -16.99
CA ILE A 19 -7.49 2.66 -16.89
C ILE A 19 -8.05 2.43 -15.49
N CYS A 20 -7.46 3.09 -14.52
CA CYS A 20 -8.10 3.36 -13.25
C CYS A 20 -9.21 4.39 -13.52
N ARG A 21 -10.45 3.96 -13.46
CA ARG A 21 -11.59 4.82 -13.73
C ARG A 21 -12.04 5.45 -12.43
N MET A 22 -11.45 6.60 -12.15
CA MET A 22 -11.98 7.66 -11.31
C MET A 22 -12.30 7.34 -9.84
N LYS A 23 -11.68 8.12 -8.99
CA LYS A 23 -12.16 8.49 -7.67
C LYS A 23 -13.57 9.05 -7.78
N THR A 24 -14.54 8.46 -7.09
CA THR A 24 -15.95 8.87 -7.13
C THR A 24 -16.41 9.25 -5.73
N GLU A 25 -16.96 10.46 -5.58
CA GLU A 25 -17.65 10.85 -4.34
C GLU A 25 -18.89 9.97 -4.15
N VAL A 26 -19.06 9.41 -2.94
CA VAL A 26 -20.22 8.60 -2.56
C VAL A 26 -20.91 9.20 -1.35
N ASN A 27 -22.24 9.12 -1.32
CA ASN A 27 -22.97 9.50 -0.13
C ASN A 27 -22.71 8.45 0.98
N PRO A 28 -22.21 8.85 2.16
CA PRO A 28 -22.00 7.91 3.26
C PRO A 28 -23.22 7.07 3.62
N GLN A 29 -24.43 7.63 3.49
CA GLN A 29 -25.68 6.93 3.78
C GLN A 29 -25.97 5.75 2.83
N ASP A 30 -25.34 5.72 1.65
CA ASP A 30 -25.47 4.64 0.67
C ASP A 30 -24.40 3.55 0.87
N THR A 31 -23.65 3.61 1.98
CA THR A 31 -22.57 2.68 2.31
C THR A 31 -22.78 2.02 3.68
N ASN A 32 -22.09 0.92 3.92
CA ASN A 32 -22.02 0.29 5.24
C ASN A 32 -21.18 1.09 6.27
N ARG A 33 -20.70 2.28 5.90
CA ARG A 33 -19.87 3.16 6.75
C ARG A 33 -20.61 4.42 7.19
N ALA A 34 -21.93 4.53 6.99
CA ALA A 34 -22.73 5.70 7.36
C ALA A 34 -22.55 6.12 8.82
N GLU A 35 -22.78 5.20 9.76
CA GLU A 35 -22.64 5.45 11.19
C GLU A 35 -21.19 5.78 11.58
N ALA A 36 -20.23 5.03 11.04
CA ALA A 36 -18.81 5.28 11.28
C ALA A 36 -18.37 6.65 10.73
N PHE A 37 -18.94 7.09 9.61
CA PHE A 37 -18.69 8.42 9.06
C PHE A 37 -19.19 9.52 10.01
N GLU A 38 -20.41 9.43 10.50
CA GLU A 38 -20.98 10.41 11.44
C GLU A 38 -20.19 10.48 12.76
N LEU A 39 -19.79 9.33 13.29
CA LEU A 39 -19.08 9.25 14.57
C LEU A 39 -17.63 9.76 14.50
N TRP A 40 -16.91 9.38 13.45
CA TRP A 40 -15.45 9.53 13.45
C TRP A 40 -14.93 10.70 12.63
N MET A 41 -15.70 11.26 11.68
CA MET A 41 -15.25 12.41 10.89
C MET A 41 -15.04 13.67 11.74
N SER A 42 -15.77 13.83 12.82
CA SER A 42 -15.64 14.94 13.76
C SER A 42 -14.70 14.65 14.94
N SER A 43 -14.16 13.43 15.01
CA SER A 43 -13.28 13.02 16.10
C SER A 43 -11.92 13.71 16.00
N PRO A 44 -11.37 14.26 17.10
CA PRO A 44 -10.03 14.86 17.13
C PRO A 44 -8.92 13.86 16.79
N MET A 45 -9.14 12.56 16.98
CA MET A 45 -8.18 11.48 16.70
C MET A 45 -8.93 10.25 16.18
N PRO A 46 -9.28 10.22 14.88
CA PRO A 46 -10.04 9.12 14.30
C PRO A 46 -9.17 7.93 13.84
N MET A 47 -7.85 8.00 14.07
CA MET A 47 -6.92 6.95 13.64
C MET A 47 -6.79 5.84 14.68
N VAL A 48 -6.79 4.61 14.22
CA VAL A 48 -6.51 3.41 15.02
C VAL A 48 -5.23 2.76 14.53
N THR A 49 -4.36 2.35 15.47
CA THR A 49 -3.12 1.63 15.14
C THR A 49 -3.13 0.26 15.78
N LEU A 50 -2.93 -0.78 14.97
CA LEU A 50 -2.76 -2.16 15.40
C LEU A 50 -1.35 -2.64 15.04
N THR A 51 -0.66 -3.30 15.96
CA THR A 51 0.64 -3.91 15.68
C THR A 51 0.55 -5.43 15.79
N LYS A 52 1.06 -6.12 14.78
CA LYS A 52 1.15 -7.58 14.73
C LYS A 52 2.55 -8.01 14.32
N THR A 53 3.05 -9.05 14.94
CA THR A 53 4.33 -9.69 14.55
C THR A 53 4.07 -10.72 13.46
N PHE A 54 4.68 -10.52 12.29
CA PHE A 54 4.59 -11.39 11.12
C PHE A 54 5.77 -12.36 11.05
N ASP A 55 5.52 -13.55 10.53
CA ASP A 55 6.57 -14.43 10.05
C ASP A 55 6.96 -14.02 8.62
N VAL A 56 8.17 -13.51 8.47
CA VAL A 56 8.71 -13.06 7.17
C VAL A 56 9.82 -13.98 6.64
N SER A 57 9.96 -15.19 7.20
CA SER A 57 10.99 -16.15 6.79
C SER A 57 10.90 -16.48 5.30
N ASN A 58 9.67 -16.70 4.80
CA ASN A 58 9.43 -16.97 3.38
C ASN A 58 9.77 -15.77 2.49
N LEU A 59 9.37 -14.56 2.92
CA LEU A 59 9.66 -13.32 2.18
C LEU A 59 11.17 -13.14 1.98
N ILE A 60 11.98 -13.36 3.02
CA ILE A 60 13.45 -13.28 2.94
C ILE A 60 14.00 -14.34 2.00
N ARG A 61 13.50 -15.57 2.07
CA ARG A 61 13.93 -16.67 1.20
C ARG A 61 13.68 -16.33 -0.27
N VAL A 62 12.48 -15.85 -0.59
CA VAL A 62 12.08 -15.50 -1.96
C VAL A 62 12.84 -14.28 -2.45
N SER A 63 13.00 -13.24 -1.62
CA SER A 63 13.81 -12.05 -1.95
C SER A 63 15.24 -12.45 -2.38
N LYS A 64 15.89 -13.31 -1.62
CA LYS A 64 17.24 -13.81 -1.96
C LYS A 64 17.26 -14.66 -3.22
N ARG A 65 16.28 -15.56 -3.39
CA ARG A 65 16.21 -16.46 -4.56
C ARG A 65 15.99 -15.70 -5.86
N LEU A 66 15.12 -14.67 -5.84
CA LEU A 66 14.78 -13.88 -7.02
C LEU A 66 15.73 -12.69 -7.22
N GLY A 67 16.61 -12.38 -6.27
CA GLY A 67 17.48 -11.20 -6.33
C GLY A 67 16.72 -9.86 -6.25
N VAL A 68 15.53 -9.84 -5.64
CA VAL A 68 14.68 -8.65 -5.54
C VAL A 68 14.70 -8.05 -4.12
N LYS A 69 14.45 -6.75 -4.02
CA LYS A 69 14.44 -6.05 -2.72
C LYS A 69 13.35 -6.59 -1.80
N PHE A 70 13.69 -6.85 -0.53
CA PHE A 70 12.74 -7.28 0.51
C PHE A 70 11.54 -6.32 0.61
N ASN A 71 11.79 -5.01 0.63
CA ASN A 71 10.74 -4.00 0.73
C ASN A 71 9.80 -4.04 -0.49
N ALA A 72 10.31 -4.27 -1.70
CA ALA A 72 9.47 -4.37 -2.90
C ALA A 72 8.52 -5.58 -2.83
N LEU A 73 9.00 -6.73 -2.38
CA LEU A 73 8.16 -7.92 -2.16
C LEU A 73 7.12 -7.70 -1.05
N LEU A 74 7.51 -7.05 0.06
CA LEU A 74 6.57 -6.75 1.13
C LEU A 74 5.50 -5.76 0.67
N CYS A 75 5.86 -4.72 -0.08
CA CYS A 75 4.93 -3.78 -0.68
C CYS A 75 3.94 -4.46 -1.64
N TRP A 76 4.41 -5.42 -2.45
CA TRP A 76 3.52 -6.22 -3.29
C TRP A 76 2.53 -7.05 -2.45
N CYS A 77 2.97 -7.71 -1.39
CA CYS A 77 2.10 -8.45 -0.47
C CYS A 77 1.09 -7.53 0.22
N ILE A 78 1.49 -6.31 0.61
CA ILE A 78 0.60 -5.29 1.20
C ILE A 78 -0.48 -4.90 0.18
N GLY A 79 -0.10 -4.55 -1.04
CA GLY A 79 -1.04 -4.21 -2.10
C GLY A 79 -2.02 -5.36 -2.38
N LYS A 80 -1.52 -6.60 -2.47
CA LYS A 80 -2.36 -7.78 -2.68
C LYS A 80 -3.33 -8.03 -1.52
N ALA A 81 -2.88 -7.91 -0.29
CA ALA A 81 -3.76 -8.04 0.89
C ALA A 81 -4.82 -6.93 0.94
N ALA A 82 -4.46 -5.70 0.54
CA ALA A 82 -5.38 -4.58 0.46
C ALA A 82 -6.48 -4.82 -0.59
N THR A 83 -6.15 -5.34 -1.79
CA THR A 83 -7.16 -5.65 -2.81
C THR A 83 -8.17 -6.73 -2.39
N GLN A 84 -7.83 -7.56 -1.40
CA GLN A 84 -8.71 -8.59 -0.84
C GLN A 84 -9.59 -8.08 0.32
N THR A 85 -9.50 -6.79 0.65
CA THR A 85 -10.22 -6.16 1.75
C THR A 85 -10.99 -4.96 1.21
N GLU A 86 -12.32 -5.11 1.12
CA GLU A 86 -13.20 -4.18 0.41
C GLU A 86 -13.10 -2.73 0.92
N GLU A 87 -12.86 -2.56 2.22
CA GLU A 87 -12.75 -1.27 2.88
C GLU A 87 -11.56 -0.43 2.41
N PHE A 88 -10.56 -1.03 1.77
CA PHE A 88 -9.48 -0.26 1.13
C PHE A 88 -9.92 0.53 -0.10
N TYR A 89 -11.10 0.24 -0.65
CA TYR A 89 -11.62 1.00 -1.80
C TYR A 89 -12.46 2.20 -1.41
N ILE A 90 -12.54 2.54 -0.12
CA ILE A 90 -13.26 3.71 0.40
C ILE A 90 -12.29 4.52 1.29
N LEU A 91 -12.28 5.85 1.13
CA LEU A 91 -11.46 6.73 1.95
C LEU A 91 -12.21 8.03 2.26
N PRO A 92 -12.22 8.51 3.53
CA PRO A 92 -12.68 9.85 3.85
C PRO A 92 -11.60 10.88 3.48
N GLU A 93 -11.99 11.94 2.80
CA GLU A 93 -11.13 13.06 2.44
C GLU A 93 -11.92 14.37 2.48
N ASN A 94 -11.37 15.41 3.11
CA ASN A 94 -11.96 16.75 3.13
C ASN A 94 -13.44 16.77 3.55
N GLY A 95 -13.83 15.96 4.52
CA GLY A 95 -15.21 15.88 5.02
C GLY A 95 -16.17 15.09 4.11
N LYS A 96 -15.69 14.40 3.09
CA LYS A 96 -16.46 13.60 2.14
C LYS A 96 -15.95 12.16 2.11
N LEU A 97 -16.75 11.26 1.55
CA LEU A 97 -16.37 9.86 1.35
C LEU A 97 -16.16 9.60 -0.14
N PHE A 98 -15.04 8.97 -0.49
CA PHE A 98 -14.70 8.63 -1.86
C PHE A 98 -14.52 7.13 -2.03
N LYS A 99 -14.97 6.62 -3.17
CA LYS A 99 -14.71 5.27 -3.65
C LYS A 99 -13.66 5.30 -4.75
N TYR A 100 -12.77 4.30 -4.71
CA TYR A 100 -11.68 4.12 -5.67
C TYR A 100 -11.80 2.77 -6.37
N ASP A 101 -11.34 2.67 -7.60
CA ASP A 101 -11.31 1.42 -8.36
C ASP A 101 -9.94 0.74 -8.32
N CYS A 102 -8.89 1.47 -7.96
CA CYS A 102 -7.51 1.00 -7.97
C CYS A 102 -6.77 1.33 -6.69
N ILE A 103 -5.80 0.48 -6.36
CA ILE A 103 -4.90 0.66 -5.22
C ILE A 103 -3.48 0.92 -5.72
N ALA A 104 -2.77 1.81 -5.04
CA ALA A 104 -1.34 1.97 -5.16
C ALA A 104 -0.68 1.89 -3.79
N VAL A 105 0.60 1.54 -3.77
CA VAL A 105 1.42 1.51 -2.55
C VAL A 105 2.40 2.67 -2.59
N ASN A 106 2.33 3.55 -1.60
CA ASN A 106 3.31 4.62 -1.45
C ASN A 106 4.53 4.09 -0.69
N VAL A 107 5.71 4.45 -1.16
CA VAL A 107 6.99 4.13 -0.50
C VAL A 107 7.83 5.39 -0.30
N ILE A 108 8.59 5.41 0.79
CA ILE A 108 9.54 6.48 1.05
C ILE A 108 10.89 6.10 0.44
N VAL A 109 11.42 6.99 -0.38
CA VAL A 109 12.66 6.82 -1.16
C VAL A 109 13.70 7.79 -0.65
N ASN A 110 14.90 7.29 -0.29
CA ASN A 110 16.06 8.15 -0.05
C ASN A 110 16.55 8.71 -1.39
N ASN A 111 16.68 10.02 -1.49
CA ASN A 111 17.13 10.69 -2.70
C ASN A 111 18.65 10.95 -2.70
N ARG A 112 19.19 11.38 -3.85
CA ARG A 112 20.63 11.60 -4.04
C ARG A 112 21.17 12.81 -3.28
N GLU A 113 20.31 13.70 -2.80
CA GLU A 113 20.68 14.88 -2.01
C GLU A 113 20.65 14.62 -0.49
N GLY A 114 20.42 13.37 -0.07
CA GLY A 114 20.38 12.95 1.34
C GLY A 114 19.03 13.21 2.04
N GLY A 115 18.02 13.63 1.30
CA GLY A 115 16.63 13.76 1.77
C GLY A 115 15.78 12.54 1.42
N ILE A 116 14.48 12.68 1.62
CA ILE A 116 13.48 11.65 1.32
C ILE A 116 12.39 12.20 0.39
N ASN A 117 11.85 11.35 -0.45
CA ASN A 117 10.70 11.63 -1.30
C ASN A 117 9.66 10.50 -1.23
N SER A 118 8.42 10.83 -1.53
CA SER A 118 7.32 9.88 -1.68
C SER A 118 7.25 9.37 -3.12
N CYS A 119 6.92 8.08 -3.28
CA CYS A 119 6.75 7.45 -4.56
C CYS A 119 5.53 6.53 -4.54
N ASP A 120 4.49 6.88 -5.29
CA ASP A 120 3.32 6.03 -5.46
C ASP A 120 3.55 5.02 -6.58
N ILE A 121 3.30 3.75 -6.29
CA ILE A 121 3.51 2.63 -7.20
C ILE A 121 2.18 1.93 -7.43
N PRO A 122 1.63 1.94 -8.66
CA PRO A 122 0.40 1.24 -8.98
C PRO A 122 0.50 -0.24 -8.63
N TYR A 123 -0.51 -0.77 -7.95
CA TYR A 123 -0.54 -2.19 -7.66
C TYR A 123 -0.99 -3.00 -8.89
N THR A 124 -0.36 -4.14 -9.09
CA THR A 124 -0.76 -5.18 -10.05
C THR A 124 -0.53 -6.57 -9.46
N ASP A 125 -1.39 -7.55 -9.82
CA ASP A 125 -1.25 -8.95 -9.40
C ASP A 125 -0.03 -9.65 -10.01
N ASP A 126 0.50 -9.13 -11.12
CA ASP A 126 1.74 -9.63 -11.72
C ASP A 126 2.95 -9.14 -10.91
N LEU A 127 3.54 -10.03 -10.13
CA LEU A 127 4.69 -9.74 -9.28
C LEU A 127 5.88 -9.17 -10.08
N LYS A 128 6.16 -9.72 -11.28
CA LYS A 128 7.30 -9.25 -12.08
C LYS A 128 7.09 -7.83 -12.59
N ALA A 129 5.87 -7.55 -13.05
CA ALA A 129 5.50 -6.21 -13.48
C ALA A 129 5.55 -5.22 -12.32
N PHE A 130 5.05 -5.59 -11.13
CA PHE A 130 5.11 -4.73 -9.95
C PHE A 130 6.55 -4.43 -9.54
N ILE A 131 7.44 -5.44 -9.48
CA ILE A 131 8.85 -5.25 -9.11
C ILE A 131 9.55 -4.34 -10.12
N HIS A 132 9.31 -4.53 -11.42
CA HIS A 132 9.88 -3.67 -12.46
C HIS A 132 9.43 -2.20 -12.28
N GLU A 133 8.14 -1.97 -12.04
CA GLU A 133 7.59 -0.63 -11.81
C GLU A 133 8.14 -0.02 -10.52
N TYR A 134 8.19 -0.81 -9.43
CA TYR A 134 8.79 -0.41 -8.15
C TYR A 134 10.21 0.10 -8.33
N ASP A 135 11.08 -0.68 -9.00
CA ASP A 135 12.47 -0.31 -9.21
C ASP A 135 12.58 0.93 -10.11
N THR A 136 11.85 0.97 -11.23
CA THR A 136 11.86 2.08 -12.19
C THR A 136 11.44 3.40 -11.54
N LEU A 137 10.31 3.40 -10.82
CA LEU A 137 9.78 4.63 -10.21
C LEU A 137 10.62 5.09 -9.02
N THR A 138 11.08 4.16 -8.16
CA THR A 138 11.94 4.54 -7.03
C THR A 138 13.29 5.07 -7.47
N GLU A 139 13.90 4.52 -8.52
CA GLU A 139 15.15 5.03 -9.10
C GLU A 139 14.97 6.42 -9.71
N LYS A 140 13.88 6.64 -10.43
CA LYS A 140 13.50 7.95 -10.98
C LYS A 140 13.35 8.99 -9.87
N VAL A 141 12.53 8.68 -8.84
CA VAL A 141 12.29 9.58 -7.71
C VAL A 141 13.60 9.90 -6.96
N ALA A 142 14.46 8.90 -6.75
CA ALA A 142 15.75 9.09 -6.11
C ALA A 142 16.68 10.00 -6.93
N ALA A 143 16.65 9.87 -8.26
CA ALA A 143 17.50 10.64 -9.16
C ALA A 143 17.04 12.08 -9.34
N GLU A 144 15.73 12.30 -9.45
CA GLU A 144 15.12 13.61 -9.69
C GLU A 144 14.88 14.41 -8.41
N CYS A 145 15.01 13.77 -7.23
CA CYS A 145 14.72 14.37 -5.91
C CYS A 145 13.29 14.97 -5.84
N LYS A 146 12.35 14.35 -6.54
CA LYS A 146 10.95 14.78 -6.62
C LYS A 146 10.00 13.65 -6.29
N SER A 147 9.01 13.94 -5.44
CA SER A 147 7.94 13.00 -5.14
C SER A 147 6.98 12.82 -6.32
N THR A 148 6.42 11.61 -6.45
CA THR A 148 5.39 11.29 -7.44
C THR A 148 4.13 10.82 -6.73
N PHE A 149 2.97 11.33 -7.18
CA PHE A 149 1.66 11.05 -6.58
C PHE A 149 0.67 10.62 -7.66
N LEU A 150 -0.26 9.73 -7.28
CA LEU A 150 -1.34 9.22 -8.12
C LEU A 150 -2.69 9.66 -7.54
N GLU A 151 -3.35 10.62 -8.19
CA GLU A 151 -4.57 11.26 -7.64
C GLU A 151 -5.81 10.35 -7.64
N ASP A 152 -5.93 9.44 -8.61
CA ASP A 152 -7.10 8.57 -8.80
C ASP A 152 -6.94 7.17 -8.16
N TYR A 153 -5.92 6.97 -7.33
CA TYR A 153 -5.64 5.72 -6.65
C TYR A 153 -5.89 5.83 -5.16
N MET A 154 -6.43 4.77 -4.57
CA MET A 154 -6.40 4.61 -3.12
C MET A 154 -4.97 4.26 -2.69
N ILE A 155 -4.34 5.16 -1.97
CA ILE A 155 -2.93 5.01 -1.58
C ILE A 155 -2.85 4.28 -0.24
N VAL A 156 -2.14 3.16 -0.21
CA VAL A 156 -1.67 2.53 1.01
C VAL A 156 -0.25 3.03 1.29
N GLY A 157 -0.11 3.89 2.28
CA GLY A 157 1.20 4.44 2.66
C GLY A 157 2.08 3.37 3.31
N THR A 158 3.38 3.40 3.03
CA THR A 158 4.36 2.57 3.74
C THR A 158 5.55 3.37 4.22
N SER A 159 6.11 2.96 5.37
CA SER A 159 7.34 3.54 5.90
C SER A 159 8.19 2.46 6.56
N ALA A 160 9.47 2.39 6.17
CA ALA A 160 10.42 1.38 6.63
C ALA A 160 11.62 2.04 7.34
N MET A 161 11.79 1.78 8.63
CA MET A 161 12.94 2.21 9.45
C MET A 161 13.89 1.05 9.67
N ILE A 162 14.58 0.64 8.59
CA ILE A 162 15.39 -0.60 8.55
C ILE A 162 16.68 -0.56 9.38
N GLN A 163 17.05 0.59 9.94
CA GLN A 163 18.26 0.76 10.76
C GLN A 163 18.09 0.18 12.16
N THR A 164 16.87 0.11 12.68
CA THR A 164 16.57 -0.35 14.04
C THR A 164 15.42 -1.33 14.09
N GLU A 165 15.47 -2.22 15.08
CA GLU A 165 14.35 -3.08 15.44
C GLU A 165 13.35 -2.26 16.25
N LEU A 166 12.07 -2.37 15.90
CA LEU A 166 10.98 -1.68 16.57
C LEU A 166 9.90 -2.68 16.99
N ASP A 167 9.29 -2.45 18.14
CA ASP A 167 8.16 -3.28 18.60
C ASP A 167 6.84 -2.78 18.01
N SER A 168 6.69 -1.47 17.88
CA SER A 168 5.53 -0.82 17.25
C SER A 168 5.88 0.59 16.78
N ILE A 169 5.05 1.12 15.90
CA ILE A 169 5.13 2.48 15.38
C ILE A 169 3.72 3.06 15.41
N ILE A 170 3.55 4.24 16.01
CA ILE A 170 2.33 5.03 15.92
C ILE A 170 2.64 6.24 15.08
N ASN A 171 1.94 6.38 13.95
CA ASN A 171 2.13 7.52 13.06
C ASN A 171 1.36 8.73 13.59
N GLN A 172 1.81 9.92 13.21
CA GLN A 172 1.07 11.15 13.46
C GLN A 172 -0.29 11.12 12.75
N TYR A 173 -1.24 11.87 13.27
CA TYR A 173 -2.49 12.16 12.60
C TYR A 173 -2.46 13.59 12.03
N THR A 174 -3.00 13.75 10.85
CA THR A 174 -3.34 15.05 10.27
C THR A 174 -4.66 14.89 9.51
N ASP A 175 -5.49 15.93 9.56
CA ASP A 175 -6.76 16.01 8.83
C ASP A 175 -6.59 15.97 7.29
N LYS A 176 -5.36 16.16 6.80
CA LYS A 176 -5.01 16.18 5.38
C LYS A 176 -4.81 14.79 4.77
N PHE A 177 -4.44 13.81 5.60
CA PHE A 177 -4.08 12.46 5.13
C PHE A 177 -4.78 11.41 5.97
N CYS A 178 -5.89 10.88 5.46
CA CYS A 178 -6.65 9.80 6.09
C CYS A 178 -6.21 8.41 5.61
N ASN A 179 -5.21 8.33 4.72
CA ASN A 179 -4.74 7.10 4.11
C ASN A 179 -4.23 6.10 5.14
N PRO A 180 -4.51 4.80 4.95
CA PRO A 180 -3.94 3.77 5.78
C PRO A 180 -2.43 3.70 5.60
N MET A 181 -1.72 3.46 6.72
CA MET A 181 -0.27 3.39 6.78
C MET A 181 0.19 2.05 7.32
N VAL A 182 1.16 1.43 6.65
CA VAL A 182 1.82 0.19 7.07
C VAL A 182 3.28 0.49 7.34
N MET A 183 3.72 0.29 8.58
CA MET A 183 5.03 0.75 9.04
C MET A 183 5.79 -0.39 9.72
N TRP A 184 7.10 -0.46 9.49
CA TRP A 184 7.95 -1.49 10.11
C TRP A 184 9.38 -1.01 10.34
N GLY A 185 10.05 -1.72 11.25
CA GLY A 185 11.48 -1.57 11.52
C GLY A 185 12.31 -2.65 10.83
N LYS A 186 13.49 -2.93 11.40
CA LYS A 186 14.33 -4.04 11.00
C LYS A 186 13.73 -5.37 11.47
N TYR A 187 13.77 -6.40 10.62
CA TYR A 187 13.31 -7.74 10.99
C TYR A 187 14.27 -8.40 11.99
N ARG A 188 13.72 -9.29 12.84
CA ARG A 188 14.43 -10.03 13.88
C ARG A 188 14.69 -11.47 13.43
N LYS A 189 15.94 -11.89 13.44
CA LYS A 189 16.33 -13.27 13.12
C LYS A 189 16.35 -14.11 14.38
N HIS A 190 15.65 -15.24 14.34
CA HIS A 190 15.69 -16.31 15.32
C HIS A 190 16.23 -17.59 14.65
N TRP A 191 16.52 -18.63 15.42
CA TRP A 191 17.13 -19.87 14.91
C TRP A 191 16.41 -20.48 13.70
N PHE A 192 15.08 -20.57 13.75
CA PHE A 192 14.28 -21.19 12.69
C PHE A 192 13.27 -20.24 12.05
N LYS A 193 13.23 -18.98 12.49
CA LYS A 193 12.18 -18.05 12.10
C LYS A 193 12.73 -16.63 12.03
N THR A 194 12.26 -15.87 11.07
CA THR A 194 12.48 -14.42 11.05
C THR A 194 11.16 -13.71 11.20
N THR A 195 11.10 -12.78 12.15
CA THR A 195 9.88 -12.05 12.49
C THR A 195 10.02 -10.57 12.22
N LEU A 196 8.90 -9.92 11.94
CA LEU A 196 8.81 -8.49 11.72
C LEU A 196 7.54 -7.95 12.37
N PRO A 197 7.65 -7.12 13.42
CA PRO A 197 6.51 -6.32 13.88
C PRO A 197 6.14 -5.31 12.80
N ILE A 198 4.87 -5.32 12.40
CA ILE A 198 4.29 -4.38 11.44
C ILE A 198 3.15 -3.66 12.13
N SER A 199 3.19 -2.34 12.14
CA SER A 199 2.12 -1.47 12.61
C SER A 199 1.27 -1.04 11.43
N PHE A 200 -0.04 -1.23 11.56
CA PHE A 200 -1.05 -0.83 10.59
C PHE A 200 -1.95 0.22 11.22
N GLN A 201 -1.95 1.42 10.66
CA GLN A 201 -2.79 2.53 11.08
C GLN A 201 -3.83 2.81 9.99
N PHE A 202 -5.06 3.10 10.39
CA PHE A 202 -6.19 3.39 9.51
C PHE A 202 -7.17 4.37 10.14
N HIS A 203 -7.93 5.07 9.32
CA HIS A 203 -9.01 5.94 9.76
C HIS A 203 -10.25 5.11 10.12
N HIS A 204 -10.85 5.35 11.30
CA HIS A 204 -11.97 4.53 11.78
C HIS A 204 -13.25 4.67 10.93
N THR A 205 -13.40 5.78 10.20
CA THR A 205 -14.45 5.90 9.17
C THR A 205 -14.27 4.89 8.05
N GLN A 206 -13.02 4.62 7.62
CA GLN A 206 -12.72 3.70 6.53
C GLN A 206 -12.99 2.24 6.94
N MET A 207 -12.47 1.80 8.07
CA MET A 207 -12.59 0.43 8.55
C MET A 207 -12.61 0.36 10.07
N ASP A 208 -12.98 -0.80 10.59
CA ASP A 208 -12.92 -1.13 12.01
C ASP A 208 -11.95 -2.29 12.29
N GLY A 209 -11.87 -2.72 13.56
CA GLY A 209 -10.95 -3.76 14.00
C GLY A 209 -11.13 -5.10 13.29
N ALA A 210 -12.34 -5.48 12.88
CA ALA A 210 -12.59 -6.73 12.17
C ALA A 210 -12.00 -6.69 10.75
N HIS A 211 -12.21 -5.59 10.03
CA HIS A 211 -11.67 -5.34 8.69
C HIS A 211 -10.13 -5.27 8.72
N ALA A 212 -9.58 -4.55 9.70
CA ALA A 212 -8.14 -4.48 9.92
C ALA A 212 -7.55 -5.86 10.25
N GLY A 213 -8.24 -6.66 11.07
CA GLY A 213 -7.86 -8.04 11.37
C GLY A 213 -7.83 -8.94 10.13
N LYS A 214 -8.83 -8.79 9.24
CA LYS A 214 -8.88 -9.49 7.94
C LYS A 214 -7.69 -9.11 7.06
N PHE A 215 -7.39 -7.82 6.93
CA PHE A 215 -6.21 -7.35 6.19
C PHE A 215 -4.91 -7.94 6.73
N LEU A 216 -4.70 -7.90 8.06
CA LEU A 216 -3.49 -8.45 8.69
C LEU A 216 -3.36 -9.97 8.51
N ALA A 217 -4.48 -10.70 8.47
CA ALA A 217 -4.49 -12.13 8.16
C ALA A 217 -4.18 -12.39 6.68
N ASN A 218 -4.79 -11.64 5.76
CA ASN A 218 -4.50 -11.71 4.33
C ASN A 218 -3.02 -11.41 4.05
N LEU A 219 -2.44 -10.39 4.66
CA LEU A 219 -1.03 -10.05 4.50
C LEU A 219 -0.11 -11.22 4.92
N GLN A 220 -0.37 -11.88 6.06
CA GLN A 220 0.42 -13.05 6.44
C GLN A 220 0.26 -14.20 5.45
N ASN A 221 -0.96 -14.41 4.93
CA ASN A 221 -1.22 -15.44 3.93
C ASN A 221 -0.47 -15.18 2.62
N GLU A 222 -0.45 -13.93 2.14
CA GLU A 222 0.29 -13.58 0.92
C GLU A 222 1.81 -13.72 1.10
N ILE A 223 2.35 -13.35 2.26
CA ILE A 223 3.76 -13.61 2.60
C ILE A 223 4.07 -15.12 2.56
N ASN A 224 3.17 -15.95 3.09
CA ASN A 224 3.37 -17.40 3.13
C ASN A 224 3.25 -18.05 1.73
N ARG A 225 2.43 -17.50 0.84
CA ARG A 225 2.17 -18.01 -0.51
C ARG A 225 3.20 -17.60 -1.57
N LEU A 226 4.11 -16.68 -1.26
CA LEU A 226 5.18 -16.30 -2.18
C LEU A 226 5.94 -17.54 -2.64
N ALA A 227 6.01 -17.74 -3.96
CA ALA A 227 6.64 -18.91 -4.59
C ALA A 227 7.95 -18.54 -5.31
#